data_d4142cd1085e97ddda6e9305e1391fe9
#
_entry.id   d4142cd1085e97ddda6e9305e1391fe9
#
_cell.length_a   1.000
_cell.length_b   1.000
_cell.length_c   1.000
_cell.angle_alpha   90.00
_cell.angle_beta   90.00
_cell.angle_gamma   90.00
#
_symmetry.space_group_name_H-M   'P 1'
#
loop_
_entity.id
_entity.type
_entity.pdbx_description
1 polymer ?
#
loop_
_entity_poly.entity_id
_entity_poly.type
_entity_poly.pdbx_seq_one_letter_code
_entity_poly.pdbx_strand_id
1 'polypeptide(L)'
;MNALASFCHERNIPCILVGEHDICVNQPDEIVTEIFNHQLKTDPIASKPYTSDHSDKEYYQLTPFITIEEEQTVLPSIPNCEMGRWHPAFVDVTAKGNTKQHGIDEIIRHFNIRLEETMAFGDGGNDISMLRHAGIGVAMGNAKDDVKAVADYVTTSVDDNGIANALKRYGIIES
;
A
#
# COMPACT_ATOMS: atom_id res chain seq x y z
N MET A 1 9.09 -8.75 -10.15
CA MET A 1 7.99 -7.90 -10.67
C MET A 1 7.71 -8.14 -12.15
N ASN A 2 8.68 -8.03 -13.06
CA ASN A 2 8.45 -8.18 -14.51
C ASN A 2 7.82 -9.54 -14.92
N ALA A 3 8.20 -10.65 -14.29
CA ALA A 3 7.57 -11.96 -14.55
C ALA A 3 6.05 -11.96 -14.25
N LEU A 4 5.62 -11.27 -13.20
CA LEU A 4 4.21 -11.14 -12.87
C LEU A 4 3.49 -10.23 -13.87
N ALA A 5 4.11 -9.13 -14.29
CA ALA A 5 3.53 -8.25 -15.30
C ALA A 5 3.33 -8.98 -16.63
N SER A 6 4.31 -9.79 -17.06
CA SER A 6 4.19 -10.66 -18.23
C SER A 6 3.08 -11.71 -18.08
N PHE A 7 3.02 -12.37 -16.91
CA PHE A 7 1.96 -13.33 -16.60
C PHE A 7 0.56 -12.71 -16.70
N CYS A 8 0.37 -11.52 -16.15
CA CYS A 8 -0.92 -10.83 -16.24
C CYS A 8 -1.25 -10.46 -17.68
N HIS A 9 -0.28 -9.98 -18.44
CA HIS A 9 -0.47 -9.65 -19.85
C HIS A 9 -0.86 -10.88 -20.70
N GLU A 10 -0.13 -12.00 -20.57
CA GLU A 10 -0.39 -13.24 -21.33
C GLU A 10 -1.76 -13.85 -21.04
N ARG A 11 -2.31 -13.61 -19.85
CA ARG A 11 -3.62 -14.12 -19.43
C ARG A 11 -4.76 -13.12 -19.53
N ASN A 12 -4.49 -11.92 -20.06
CA ASN A 12 -5.45 -10.82 -20.08
C ASN A 12 -6.01 -10.47 -18.70
N ILE A 13 -5.17 -10.57 -17.66
CA ILE A 13 -5.51 -10.14 -16.31
C ILE A 13 -5.19 -8.64 -16.20
N PRO A 14 -6.17 -7.79 -15.86
CA PRO A 14 -5.91 -6.39 -15.59
C PRO A 14 -4.92 -6.26 -14.43
N CYS A 15 -3.93 -5.39 -14.59
CA CYS A 15 -2.90 -5.18 -13.58
C CYS A 15 -2.47 -3.72 -13.59
N ILE A 16 -2.52 -3.07 -12.43
CA ILE A 16 -1.94 -1.74 -12.26
C ILE A 16 -0.44 -1.91 -12.01
N LEU A 17 0.35 -1.13 -12.72
CA LEU A 17 1.80 -1.13 -12.69
C LEU A 17 2.25 0.21 -12.09
N VAL A 18 2.94 0.16 -10.96
CA VAL A 18 3.45 1.35 -10.26
C VAL A 18 4.96 1.41 -10.44
N GLY A 19 5.43 2.35 -11.25
CA GLY A 19 6.84 2.63 -11.49
C GLY A 19 7.31 3.88 -10.74
N GLU A 20 8.55 4.29 -11.01
CA GLU A 20 9.15 5.47 -10.36
C GLU A 20 8.43 6.78 -10.72
N HIS A 21 8.01 6.91 -11.97
CA HIS A 21 7.48 8.16 -12.51
C HIS A 21 6.07 8.03 -13.08
N ASP A 22 5.52 6.80 -13.17
CA ASP A 22 4.22 6.57 -13.75
C ASP A 22 3.44 5.46 -13.04
N ILE A 23 2.12 5.59 -13.13
CA ILE A 23 1.16 4.56 -12.76
C ILE A 23 0.33 4.29 -14.00
N CYS A 24 0.21 3.04 -14.39
CA CYS A 24 -0.60 2.67 -15.54
C CYS A 24 -1.28 1.31 -15.35
N VAL A 25 -2.32 1.05 -16.12
CA VAL A 25 -2.90 -0.30 -16.24
C VAL A 25 -2.43 -0.94 -17.54
N ASN A 26 -2.07 -2.21 -17.49
CA ASN A 26 -1.54 -2.96 -18.64
C ASN A 26 -2.52 -3.07 -19.81
N GLN A 27 -3.81 -2.98 -19.53
CA GLN A 27 -4.90 -2.99 -20.52
C GLN A 27 -6.12 -2.27 -19.96
N PRO A 28 -6.94 -1.62 -20.81
CA PRO A 28 -8.21 -1.04 -20.37
C PRO A 28 -9.14 -2.12 -19.84
N ASP A 29 -9.76 -1.86 -18.68
CA ASP A 29 -10.72 -2.77 -18.08
C ASP A 29 -11.78 -2.02 -17.29
N GLU A 30 -13.03 -2.44 -17.41
CA GLU A 30 -14.18 -1.81 -16.73
C GLU A 30 -14.11 -1.99 -15.22
N ILE A 31 -13.58 -3.13 -14.73
CA ILE A 31 -13.45 -3.40 -13.29
C ILE A 31 -12.45 -2.44 -12.62
N VAL A 32 -11.35 -2.12 -13.31
CA VAL A 32 -10.36 -1.14 -12.82
C VAL A 32 -11.01 0.23 -12.72
N THR A 33 -11.73 0.66 -13.76
CA THR A 33 -12.44 1.94 -13.79
C THR A 33 -13.50 2.01 -12.71
N GLU A 34 -14.33 0.98 -12.57
CA GLU A 34 -15.38 0.93 -11.56
C GLU A 34 -14.80 1.05 -10.15
N ILE A 35 -13.79 0.27 -9.82
CA ILE A 35 -13.24 0.25 -8.46
C ILE A 35 -12.43 1.52 -8.18
N PHE A 36 -11.47 1.85 -9.02
CA PHE A 36 -10.56 2.96 -8.71
C PHE A 36 -11.21 4.33 -8.90
N ASN A 37 -11.91 4.54 -10.03
CA ASN A 37 -12.46 5.87 -10.31
C ASN A 37 -13.78 6.12 -9.59
N HIS A 38 -14.68 5.12 -9.50
CA HIS A 38 -16.02 5.32 -8.95
C HIS A 38 -16.11 4.99 -7.46
N GLN A 39 -15.55 3.86 -7.01
CA GLN A 39 -15.64 3.47 -5.60
C GLN A 39 -14.57 4.16 -4.74
N LEU A 40 -13.30 4.15 -5.18
CA LEU A 40 -12.18 4.75 -4.45
C LEU A 40 -11.97 6.23 -4.78
N LYS A 41 -12.65 6.75 -5.82
CA LYS A 41 -12.60 8.17 -6.23
C LYS A 41 -11.19 8.67 -6.54
N THR A 42 -10.37 7.81 -7.14
CA THR A 42 -9.05 8.21 -7.62
C THR A 42 -9.13 8.84 -9.01
N ASP A 43 -8.09 9.57 -9.39
CA ASP A 43 -7.94 10.02 -10.77
C ASP A 43 -7.84 8.82 -11.73
N PRO A 44 -8.32 8.96 -12.98
CA PRO A 44 -8.24 7.91 -13.99
C PRO A 44 -6.79 7.43 -14.21
N ILE A 45 -6.58 6.11 -14.09
CA ILE A 45 -5.28 5.51 -14.36
C ILE A 45 -5.09 5.35 -15.85
N ALA A 46 -4.00 5.88 -16.39
CA ALA A 46 -3.69 5.78 -17.81
C ALA A 46 -3.52 4.33 -18.26
N SER A 47 -4.20 3.95 -19.34
CA SER A 47 -3.96 2.65 -19.96
C SER A 47 -2.71 2.71 -20.83
N LYS A 48 -1.73 1.84 -20.56
CA LYS A 48 -0.54 1.67 -21.39
C LYS A 48 -0.37 0.18 -21.66
N PRO A 49 -0.56 -0.28 -22.90
CA PRO A 49 -0.36 -1.68 -23.23
C PRO A 49 1.02 -2.15 -22.78
N TYR A 50 1.06 -3.29 -22.11
CA TYR A 50 2.32 -3.93 -21.74
C TYR A 50 3.03 -4.38 -23.01
N THR A 51 4.23 -3.89 -23.25
CA THR A 51 5.07 -4.23 -24.39
C THR A 51 6.42 -4.76 -23.91
N SER A 52 7.21 -5.36 -24.80
CA SER A 52 8.58 -5.81 -24.49
C SER A 52 9.49 -4.68 -23.98
N ASP A 53 9.21 -3.44 -24.33
CA ASP A 53 9.94 -2.26 -23.84
C ASP A 53 9.74 -2.02 -22.33
N HIS A 54 8.77 -2.69 -21.71
CA HIS A 54 8.56 -2.64 -20.25
C HIS A 54 9.48 -3.61 -19.48
N SER A 55 10.20 -4.48 -20.16
CA SER A 55 11.13 -5.44 -19.51
C SER A 55 12.26 -4.75 -18.73
N ASP A 56 12.65 -3.54 -19.15
CA ASP A 56 13.73 -2.77 -18.55
C ASP A 56 13.22 -1.76 -17.50
N LYS A 57 11.88 -1.66 -17.29
CA LYS A 57 11.31 -0.81 -16.27
C LYS A 57 11.32 -1.47 -14.91
N GLU A 58 11.62 -0.67 -13.90
CA GLU A 58 11.46 -1.07 -12.50
C GLU A 58 10.05 -0.75 -12.02
N TYR A 59 9.38 -1.76 -11.48
CA TYR A 59 8.09 -1.62 -10.82
C TYR A 59 8.25 -1.83 -9.32
N TYR A 60 7.72 -0.91 -8.54
CA TYR A 60 7.74 -0.97 -7.08
C TYR A 60 6.54 -1.73 -6.53
N GLN A 61 5.40 -1.67 -7.24
CA GLN A 61 4.19 -2.41 -6.90
C GLN A 61 3.46 -2.84 -8.18
N LEU A 62 2.85 -4.00 -8.11
CA LEU A 62 1.88 -4.48 -9.09
C LEU A 62 0.57 -4.77 -8.37
N THR A 63 -0.56 -4.42 -8.99
CA THR A 63 -1.88 -4.70 -8.44
C THR A 63 -2.69 -5.52 -9.45
N PRO A 64 -2.45 -6.84 -9.53
CA PRO A 64 -3.23 -7.73 -10.39
C PRO A 64 -4.65 -7.92 -9.84
N PHE A 65 -5.63 -7.93 -10.75
CA PHE A 65 -7.03 -8.24 -10.45
C PHE A 65 -7.24 -9.75 -10.54
N ILE A 66 -6.90 -10.43 -9.45
CA ILE A 66 -6.97 -11.88 -9.30
C ILE A 66 -7.77 -12.27 -8.07
N THR A 67 -8.37 -13.47 -8.09
CA THR A 67 -9.08 -14.05 -6.95
C THR A 67 -8.11 -14.60 -5.90
N ILE A 68 -8.64 -14.96 -4.73
CA ILE A 68 -7.84 -15.59 -3.66
C ILE A 68 -7.29 -16.96 -4.11
N GLU A 69 -8.05 -17.70 -4.91
CA GLU A 69 -7.63 -19.00 -5.46
C GLU A 69 -6.46 -18.84 -6.44
N GLU A 70 -6.51 -17.79 -7.25
CA GLU A 70 -5.44 -17.48 -8.21
C GLU A 70 -4.15 -17.01 -7.51
N GLU A 71 -4.24 -16.33 -6.36
CA GLU A 71 -3.06 -15.97 -5.57
C GLU A 71 -2.18 -17.18 -5.25
N GLN A 72 -2.80 -18.30 -4.85
CA GLN A 72 -2.08 -19.52 -4.50
C GLN A 72 -1.31 -20.11 -5.69
N THR A 73 -1.79 -19.85 -6.91
CA THR A 73 -1.13 -20.28 -8.14
C THR A 73 0.01 -19.34 -8.55
N VAL A 74 -0.16 -18.05 -8.30
CA VAL A 74 0.81 -17.00 -8.69
C VAL A 74 1.96 -16.91 -7.71
N LEU A 75 1.70 -16.98 -6.39
CA LEU A 75 2.68 -16.76 -5.33
C LEU A 75 3.96 -17.61 -5.47
N PRO A 76 3.92 -18.90 -5.82
CA PRO A 76 5.11 -19.71 -6.00
C PRO A 76 6.02 -19.23 -7.16
N SER A 77 5.46 -18.52 -8.14
CA SER A 77 6.22 -18.01 -9.30
C SER A 77 6.96 -16.68 -9.02
N ILE A 78 6.67 -16.04 -7.87
CA ILE A 78 7.25 -14.77 -7.46
C ILE A 78 7.87 -14.85 -6.05
N PRO A 79 8.87 -15.72 -5.80
CA PRO A 79 9.37 -16.04 -4.46
C PRO A 79 9.95 -14.85 -3.70
N ASN A 80 10.34 -13.79 -4.41
CA ASN A 80 10.91 -12.57 -3.83
C ASN A 80 9.88 -11.44 -3.64
N CYS A 81 8.60 -11.77 -3.75
CA CYS A 81 7.51 -10.84 -3.54
C CYS A 81 6.63 -11.29 -2.37
N GLU A 82 5.84 -10.35 -1.88
CA GLU A 82 4.77 -10.59 -0.93
C GLU A 82 3.49 -9.95 -1.42
N MET A 83 2.36 -10.48 -0.98
CA MET A 83 1.03 -10.05 -1.37
C MET A 83 0.28 -9.50 -0.17
N GLY A 84 -0.42 -8.37 -0.38
CA GLY A 84 -1.31 -7.75 0.59
C GLY A 84 -2.68 -7.50 0.00
N ARG A 85 -3.70 -8.30 0.39
CA ARG A 85 -5.08 -8.10 -0.07
C ARG A 85 -5.85 -7.23 0.90
N TRP A 86 -6.41 -6.13 0.40
CA TRP A 86 -7.31 -5.26 1.15
C TRP A 86 -8.65 -5.04 0.42
N HIS A 87 -8.77 -5.53 -0.82
CA HIS A 87 -9.99 -5.49 -1.62
C HIS A 87 -10.27 -6.86 -2.23
N PRO A 88 -11.53 -7.33 -2.33
CA PRO A 88 -11.84 -8.66 -2.84
C PRO A 88 -11.44 -8.89 -4.31
N ALA A 89 -11.40 -7.85 -5.13
CA ALA A 89 -11.13 -7.95 -6.57
C ALA A 89 -9.64 -7.95 -6.93
N PHE A 90 -8.74 -7.51 -6.06
CA PHE A 90 -7.32 -7.39 -6.38
C PHE A 90 -6.41 -7.60 -5.17
N VAL A 91 -5.13 -7.73 -5.42
CA VAL A 91 -4.08 -7.85 -4.41
C VAL A 91 -2.90 -6.96 -4.77
N ASP A 92 -2.32 -6.29 -3.80
CA ASP A 92 -1.06 -5.58 -3.99
C ASP A 92 0.11 -6.55 -3.86
N VAL A 93 1.04 -6.48 -4.82
CA VAL A 93 2.26 -7.28 -4.85
C VAL A 93 3.45 -6.35 -4.81
N THR A 94 4.26 -6.50 -3.78
CA THR A 94 5.48 -5.71 -3.55
C THR A 94 6.70 -6.62 -3.40
N ALA A 95 7.90 -6.06 -3.44
CA ALA A 95 9.10 -6.81 -3.11
C ALA A 95 9.04 -7.27 -1.64
N LYS A 96 9.50 -8.49 -1.38
CA LYS A 96 9.49 -9.07 -0.04
C LYS A 96 10.30 -8.21 0.94
N GLY A 97 9.71 -7.92 2.09
CA GLY A 97 10.32 -7.07 3.11
C GLY A 97 10.14 -5.56 2.85
N ASN A 98 9.48 -5.17 1.76
CA ASN A 98 9.16 -3.77 1.49
C ASN A 98 7.91 -3.33 2.25
N THR A 99 8.01 -3.33 3.57
CA THR A 99 6.94 -2.95 4.49
C THR A 99 7.04 -1.48 4.90
N LYS A 100 5.93 -0.91 5.39
CA LYS A 100 5.93 0.45 5.97
C LYS A 100 6.88 0.57 7.16
N GLN A 101 7.03 -0.49 7.96
CA GLN A 101 8.02 -0.57 9.02
C GLN A 101 9.45 -0.42 8.48
N HIS A 102 9.81 -1.18 7.44
CA HIS A 102 11.13 -1.07 6.80
C HIS A 102 11.38 0.34 6.25
N GLY A 103 10.34 0.97 5.69
CA GLY A 103 10.42 2.38 5.26
C GLY A 103 10.78 3.34 6.40
N ILE A 104 10.21 3.14 7.59
CA ILE A 104 10.58 3.91 8.77
C ILE A 104 12.07 3.68 9.09
N ASP A 105 12.53 2.44 9.15
CA ASP A 105 13.92 2.10 9.48
C ASP A 105 14.92 2.75 8.51
N GLU A 106 14.61 2.78 7.22
CA GLU A 106 15.44 3.45 6.21
C GLU A 106 15.50 4.98 6.43
N ILE A 107 14.37 5.61 6.68
CA ILE A 107 14.27 7.05 6.90
C ILE A 107 15.01 7.47 8.19
N ILE A 108 14.75 6.79 9.31
CA ILE A 108 15.41 7.15 10.58
C ILE A 108 16.92 6.92 10.52
N ARG A 109 17.38 5.88 9.85
CA ARG A 109 18.80 5.63 9.60
C ARG A 109 19.43 6.75 8.76
N HIS A 110 18.75 7.17 7.68
CA HIS A 110 19.25 8.22 6.79
C HIS A 110 19.39 9.56 7.51
N PHE A 111 18.42 9.92 8.35
CA PHE A 111 18.40 11.19 9.08
C PHE A 111 19.03 11.11 10.48
N ASN A 112 19.53 9.94 10.89
CA ASN A 112 20.07 9.70 12.23
C ASN A 112 19.06 10.06 13.35
N ILE A 113 17.81 9.65 13.16
CA ILE A 113 16.70 9.79 14.11
C ILE A 113 16.60 8.50 14.91
N ARG A 114 16.29 8.59 16.20
CA ARG A 114 16.02 7.41 17.02
C ARG A 114 14.58 6.95 16.81
N LEU A 115 14.33 5.64 16.94
CA LEU A 115 12.99 5.07 16.76
C LEU A 115 11.96 5.71 17.73
N GLU A 116 12.37 5.97 18.96
CA GLU A 116 11.53 6.63 19.99
C GLU A 116 11.11 8.05 19.61
N GLU A 117 11.77 8.67 18.62
CA GLU A 117 11.45 10.00 18.11
C GLU A 117 10.47 9.97 16.93
N THR A 118 9.92 8.79 16.60
CA THR A 118 8.97 8.61 15.48
C THR A 118 7.53 8.52 15.97
N MET A 119 6.62 9.01 15.14
CA MET A 119 5.18 8.85 15.31
C MET A 119 4.58 8.34 13.99
N ALA A 120 3.80 7.28 14.05
CA ALA A 120 3.11 6.71 12.90
C ALA A 120 1.60 6.81 13.06
N PHE A 121 0.90 7.08 11.94
CA PHE A 121 -0.56 7.12 11.86
C PHE A 121 -1.05 6.04 10.91
N GLY A 122 -2.10 5.31 11.28
CA GLY A 122 -2.66 4.26 10.44
C GLY A 122 -4.13 4.00 10.70
N ASP A 123 -4.81 3.43 9.71
CA ASP A 123 -6.22 3.05 9.81
C ASP A 123 -6.52 1.66 9.19
N GLY A 124 -5.61 1.11 8.40
CA GLY A 124 -5.72 -0.18 7.74
C GLY A 124 -4.96 -1.32 8.40
N GLY A 125 -5.35 -2.56 8.09
CA GLY A 125 -4.65 -3.76 8.60
C GLY A 125 -3.18 -3.84 8.19
N ASN A 126 -2.82 -3.25 7.04
CA ASN A 126 -1.44 -3.13 6.56
C ASN A 126 -0.59 -2.12 7.37
N ASP A 127 -1.21 -1.33 8.26
CA ASP A 127 -0.51 -0.39 9.14
C ASP A 127 -0.14 -1.00 10.50
N ILE A 128 -0.70 -2.15 10.85
CA ILE A 128 -0.51 -2.78 12.17
C ILE A 128 0.97 -2.94 12.53
N SER A 129 1.79 -3.43 11.60
CA SER A 129 3.23 -3.61 11.84
C SER A 129 3.94 -2.26 12.04
N MET A 130 3.57 -1.25 11.26
CA MET A 130 4.10 0.10 11.37
C MET A 130 3.73 0.75 12.70
N LEU A 131 2.46 0.65 13.13
CA LEU A 131 1.98 1.21 14.41
C LEU A 131 2.67 0.59 15.62
N ARG A 132 2.94 -0.73 15.58
CA ARG A 132 3.67 -1.42 16.65
C ARG A 132 5.15 -1.07 16.69
N HIS A 133 5.70 -0.69 15.55
CA HIS A 133 7.14 -0.46 15.39
C HIS A 133 7.55 0.96 15.77
N ALA A 134 6.78 1.96 15.39
CA ALA A 134 7.08 3.36 15.66
C ALA A 134 7.20 3.65 17.16
N GLY A 135 7.93 4.70 17.52
CA GLY A 135 8.02 5.17 18.90
C GLY A 135 6.66 5.53 19.50
N ILE A 136 5.73 6.05 18.69
CA ILE A 136 4.32 6.26 19.03
C ILE A 136 3.48 5.83 17.85
N GLY A 137 2.66 4.79 18.04
CA GLY A 137 1.67 4.33 17.07
C GLY A 137 0.29 4.93 17.36
N VAL A 138 -0.28 5.64 16.39
CA VAL A 138 -1.59 6.29 16.52
C VAL A 138 -2.57 5.69 15.51
N ALA A 139 -3.63 5.05 16.00
CA ALA A 139 -4.73 4.60 15.15
C ALA A 139 -5.73 5.75 14.92
N MET A 140 -6.18 5.89 13.66
CA MET A 140 -7.24 6.84 13.32
C MET A 140 -8.60 6.38 13.88
N GLY A 141 -9.49 7.32 14.18
CA GLY A 141 -10.81 7.01 14.73
C GLY A 141 -11.69 6.16 13.82
N ASN A 142 -11.50 6.27 12.51
CA ASN A 142 -12.16 5.43 11.49
C ASN A 142 -11.51 4.05 11.29
N ALA A 143 -10.41 3.73 11.98
CA ALA A 143 -9.75 2.43 11.88
C ALA A 143 -10.63 1.30 12.44
N LYS A 144 -10.38 0.06 12.00
CA LYS A 144 -11.01 -1.14 12.56
C LYS A 144 -10.45 -1.45 13.96
N ASP A 145 -11.18 -2.28 14.71
CA ASP A 145 -10.85 -2.58 16.10
C ASP A 145 -9.50 -3.30 16.27
N ASP A 146 -9.11 -4.14 15.32
CA ASP A 146 -7.81 -4.83 15.32
C ASP A 146 -6.63 -3.85 15.17
N VAL A 147 -6.81 -2.80 14.37
CA VAL A 147 -5.82 -1.72 14.20
C VAL A 147 -5.76 -0.85 15.47
N LYS A 148 -6.93 -0.48 16.03
CA LYS A 148 -7.01 0.29 17.27
C LYS A 148 -6.39 -0.43 18.45
N ALA A 149 -6.53 -1.74 18.51
CA ALA A 149 -6.02 -2.57 19.61
C ALA A 149 -4.49 -2.63 19.71
N VAL A 150 -3.76 -2.29 18.65
CA VAL A 150 -2.30 -2.34 18.61
C VAL A 150 -1.64 -0.96 18.77
N ALA A 151 -2.41 0.11 18.72
CA ALA A 151 -1.89 1.47 18.79
C ALA A 151 -1.73 1.94 20.25
N ASP A 152 -0.75 2.82 20.48
CA ASP A 152 -0.56 3.49 21.76
C ASP A 152 -1.65 4.51 22.05
N TYR A 153 -2.22 5.09 20.99
CA TYR A 153 -3.30 6.06 21.09
C TYR A 153 -4.29 5.93 19.93
N VAL A 154 -5.57 6.11 20.22
CA VAL A 154 -6.62 6.21 19.21
C VAL A 154 -7.09 7.66 19.15
N THR A 155 -6.89 8.31 18.01
CA THR A 155 -7.32 9.69 17.77
C THR A 155 -8.73 9.74 17.17
N THR A 156 -9.22 10.92 16.79
CA THR A 156 -10.47 11.11 16.04
C THR A 156 -10.34 10.65 14.59
N SER A 157 -11.43 10.65 13.85
CA SER A 157 -11.43 10.22 12.44
C SER A 157 -10.64 11.17 11.54
N VAL A 158 -10.38 10.75 10.32
CA VAL A 158 -9.76 11.60 9.30
C VAL A 158 -10.59 12.86 9.03
N ASP A 159 -11.93 12.74 9.08
CA ASP A 159 -12.86 13.86 8.86
C ASP A 159 -12.93 14.83 10.05
N ASP A 160 -12.47 14.39 11.24
CA ASP A 160 -12.48 15.16 12.49
C ASP A 160 -11.08 15.62 12.90
N ASN A 161 -10.19 15.87 11.93
CA ASN A 161 -8.83 16.35 12.15
C ASN A 161 -7.97 15.43 13.03
N GLY A 162 -8.13 14.11 12.94
CA GLY A 162 -7.49 13.13 13.82
C GLY A 162 -5.97 13.28 13.94
N ILE A 163 -5.26 13.49 12.83
CA ILE A 163 -3.80 13.70 12.86
C ILE A 163 -3.45 14.95 13.68
N ALA A 164 -4.10 16.09 13.38
CA ALA A 164 -3.83 17.33 14.10
C ALA A 164 -4.14 17.21 15.60
N ASN A 165 -5.23 16.54 15.97
CA ASN A 165 -5.61 16.31 17.35
C ASN A 165 -4.58 15.47 18.11
N ALA A 166 -4.05 14.42 17.47
CA ALA A 166 -2.97 13.64 18.07
C ALA A 166 -1.68 14.45 18.22
N LEU A 167 -1.27 15.20 17.20
CA LEU A 167 -0.07 16.04 17.25
C LEU A 167 -0.16 17.10 18.36
N LYS A 168 -1.34 17.72 18.55
CA LYS A 168 -1.62 18.65 19.66
C LYS A 168 -1.53 17.95 21.02
N ARG A 169 -2.15 16.76 21.15
CA ARG A 169 -2.11 15.97 22.37
C ARG A 169 -0.68 15.67 22.84
N TYR A 170 0.20 15.37 21.90
CA TYR A 170 1.61 15.09 22.18
C TYR A 170 2.51 16.35 22.20
N GLY A 171 1.93 17.55 22.05
CA GLY A 171 2.65 18.81 22.11
C GLY A 171 3.60 19.07 20.95
N ILE A 172 3.37 18.40 19.81
CA ILE A 172 4.20 18.56 18.60
C ILE A 172 3.81 19.81 17.83
N ILE A 173 2.53 20.18 17.86
CA ILE A 173 2.00 21.44 17.30
C ILE A 173 1.19 22.19 18.35
N GLU A 174 1.05 23.52 18.18
CA GLU A 174 0.25 24.36 19.05
C GLU A 174 -1.26 24.04 18.98
N SER A 175 -1.95 24.35 20.08
CA SER A 175 -3.39 24.04 20.26
C SER A 175 -4.28 24.97 19.45
#